data_472bf5fc2807c3d7f7fa455d98f45353
#
_entry.id   472bf5fc2807c3d7f7fa455d98f45353
#
_cell.length_a   1.000
_cell.length_b   1.000
_cell.length_c   1.000
_cell.angle_alpha   90.00
_cell.angle_beta   90.00
_cell.angle_gamma   90.00
#
_symmetry.space_group_name_H-M   'P 1'
#
loop_
_entity.id
_entity.type
_entity.pdbx_description
1 polymer ?
#
loop_
_entity_poly.entity_id
_entity_poly.type
_entity_poly.pdbx_seq_one_letter_code
_entity_poly.pdbx_strand_id
1 'polypeptide(L)'
;LQWLLTHSFYAKALAVKRVTSNRGKNTAGVDHELWLTPEAKFKAINKLKRRGYRPQPLKRVYIPKKNGKLRPLSIPTMTDRAMQTLYMFALEPLAETYGDPNSYGFRIGRSTHDAIEQCFTDLNKGKSPEWILEGDIKGCFDHISHEWLMENIPMDTQVLQKWLKCGFVDMKQLFPTEEGTPQGGTISPTLMNMTLDGLERLLKERLPTKQYFNGKTHFNKMNFVRYADDFIVTGESPEFLREEVLPIIREFMAERGLQLSEEKTVITHIEDGFDFLGKNIRKYNGKLLIKPSKQSVSSLLKKVREIVKSNKSAKQ
;
A
#
# COMPACT_ATOMS: atom_id res chain seq x y z
N LEU A 1 8.08 21.69 -9.21
CA LEU A 1 8.35 21.27 -7.82
C LEU A 1 9.52 20.29 -7.73
N GLN A 2 9.56 19.19 -8.52
CA GLN A 2 10.64 18.18 -8.52
C GLN A 2 12.02 18.82 -8.75
N TRP A 3 12.14 19.71 -9.73
CA TRP A 3 13.39 20.43 -10.00
C TRP A 3 13.85 21.24 -8.78
N LEU A 4 12.95 22.01 -8.16
CA LEU A 4 13.26 22.81 -6.96
C LEU A 4 13.76 21.93 -5.81
N LEU A 5 13.05 20.84 -5.51
CA LEU A 5 13.39 19.94 -4.41
C LEU A 5 14.71 19.22 -4.65
N THR A 6 14.96 18.72 -5.88
CA THR A 6 16.22 18.02 -6.19
C THR A 6 17.45 18.94 -6.19
N HIS A 7 17.26 20.26 -6.29
CA HIS A 7 18.35 21.26 -6.21
C HIS A 7 18.46 21.93 -4.83
N SER A 8 17.39 21.92 -4.02
CA SER A 8 17.37 22.55 -2.70
C SER A 8 18.24 21.80 -1.69
N PHE A 9 19.15 22.53 -1.04
CA PHE A 9 19.92 21.99 0.09
C PHE A 9 19.01 21.51 1.22
N TYR A 10 18.00 22.29 1.59
CA TYR A 10 17.07 21.96 2.67
C TYR A 10 16.23 20.71 2.39
N ALA A 11 15.75 20.54 1.16
CA ALA A 11 15.01 19.33 0.76
C ALA A 11 15.91 18.08 0.83
N LYS A 12 17.16 18.19 0.39
CA LYS A 12 18.17 17.12 0.52
C LYS A 12 18.47 16.79 1.98
N ALA A 13 18.66 17.81 2.81
CA ALA A 13 18.87 17.62 4.24
C ALA A 13 17.68 16.93 4.91
N LEU A 14 16.45 17.31 4.55
CA LEU A 14 15.23 16.69 5.05
C LEU A 14 15.13 15.22 4.58
N ALA A 15 15.47 14.92 3.34
CA ALA A 15 15.51 13.54 2.83
C ALA A 15 16.51 12.69 3.61
N VAL A 16 17.74 13.19 3.84
CA VAL A 16 18.75 12.52 4.67
C VAL A 16 18.23 12.32 6.10
N LYS A 17 17.63 13.34 6.71
CA LYS A 17 17.02 13.24 8.04
C LYS A 17 15.96 12.14 8.08
N ARG A 18 15.04 12.10 7.11
CA ARG A 18 13.93 11.11 7.06
C ARG A 18 14.46 9.67 7.01
N VAL A 19 15.45 9.39 6.18
CA VAL A 19 16.01 8.02 6.06
C VAL A 19 16.91 7.62 7.24
N THR A 20 17.45 8.58 7.99
CA THR A 20 18.28 8.32 9.17
C THR A 20 17.51 8.37 10.50
N SER A 21 16.21 8.70 10.47
CA SER A 21 15.36 8.73 11.68
C SER A 21 14.37 7.58 11.77
N ASN A 22 14.15 6.82 10.68
CA ASN A 22 13.21 5.70 10.65
C ASN A 22 13.82 4.40 11.20
N ARG A 23 12.99 3.34 11.34
CA ARG A 23 13.42 2.03 11.81
C ARG A 23 14.48 1.37 10.91
N GLY A 24 14.50 1.69 9.62
CA GLY A 24 15.44 1.18 8.63
C GLY A 24 16.84 1.82 8.66
N LYS A 25 17.08 2.83 9.53
CA LYS A 25 18.36 3.56 9.61
C LYS A 25 19.59 2.68 9.82
N ASN A 26 19.42 1.55 10.46
CA ASN A 26 20.49 0.60 10.78
C ASN A 26 20.59 -0.56 9.78
N THR A 27 19.85 -0.51 8.66
CA THR A 27 19.83 -1.56 7.65
C THR A 27 20.52 -1.05 6.38
N ALA A 28 21.72 -1.53 6.10
CA ALA A 28 22.47 -1.17 4.90
C ALA A 28 21.94 -1.87 3.64
N GLY A 29 22.14 -1.24 2.48
CA GLY A 29 21.97 -1.85 1.17
C GLY A 29 23.11 -2.81 0.80
N VAL A 30 23.37 -2.96 -0.50
CA VAL A 30 24.47 -3.79 -1.03
C VAL A 30 25.85 -3.19 -0.78
N ASP A 31 25.93 -1.87 -0.60
CA ASP A 31 27.13 -1.09 -0.34
C ASP A 31 27.61 -1.15 1.12
N HIS A 32 26.80 -1.70 2.02
CA HIS A 32 27.05 -1.74 3.46
C HIS A 32 27.23 -0.34 4.10
N GLU A 33 26.89 0.75 3.40
CA GLU A 33 27.02 2.13 3.91
C GLU A 33 25.86 2.46 4.84
N LEU A 34 26.19 3.09 6.01
CA LEU A 34 25.24 3.66 6.96
C LEU A 34 25.63 5.10 7.31
N TRP A 35 24.65 5.96 7.56
CA TRP A 35 24.88 7.36 7.93
C TRP A 35 24.56 7.59 9.41
N LEU A 36 25.44 7.14 10.29
CA LEU A 36 25.21 7.16 11.73
C LEU A 36 25.71 8.45 12.39
N THR A 37 26.79 9.08 11.86
CA THR A 37 27.37 10.29 12.42
C THR A 37 26.85 11.57 11.73
N PRO A 38 26.91 12.75 12.40
CA PRO A 38 26.57 14.03 11.79
C PRO A 38 27.35 14.32 10.51
N GLU A 39 28.65 14.03 10.50
CA GLU A 39 29.55 14.23 9.36
C GLU A 39 29.15 13.37 8.17
N ALA A 40 28.82 12.08 8.40
CA ALA A 40 28.32 11.18 7.34
C ALA A 40 27.00 11.70 6.74
N LYS A 41 26.08 12.19 7.58
CA LYS A 41 24.80 12.79 7.13
C LYS A 41 25.04 14.04 6.31
N PHE A 42 25.94 14.92 6.74
CA PHE A 42 26.26 16.14 6.01
C PHE A 42 26.90 15.83 4.64
N LYS A 43 27.87 14.89 4.59
CA LYS A 43 28.46 14.43 3.34
C LYS A 43 27.40 13.82 2.40
N ALA A 44 26.45 13.10 2.95
CA ALA A 44 25.35 12.49 2.18
C ALA A 44 24.48 13.52 1.46
N ILE A 45 24.20 14.70 2.06
CA ILE A 45 23.44 15.79 1.42
C ILE A 45 24.07 16.16 0.08
N ASN A 46 25.41 16.27 0.04
CA ASN A 46 26.17 16.65 -1.15
C ASN A 46 26.22 15.53 -2.22
N LYS A 47 26.01 14.26 -1.83
CA LYS A 47 25.92 13.12 -2.76
C LYS A 47 24.60 13.11 -3.54
N LEU A 48 23.52 13.73 -3.03
CA LEU A 48 22.20 13.71 -3.66
C LEU A 48 22.16 14.65 -4.87
N LYS A 49 22.56 14.15 -6.03
CA LYS A 49 22.60 14.87 -7.30
C LYS A 49 21.92 14.04 -8.38
N ARG A 50 21.01 14.65 -9.17
CA ARG A 50 20.38 13.97 -10.30
C ARG A 50 21.38 13.64 -11.40
N ARG A 51 22.27 14.60 -11.75
CA ARG A 51 23.27 14.41 -12.79
C ARG A 51 24.28 13.34 -12.36
N GLY A 52 24.45 12.33 -13.20
CA GLY A 52 25.35 11.20 -12.91
C GLY A 52 24.79 10.17 -11.92
N TYR A 53 23.57 10.36 -11.42
CA TYR A 53 22.96 9.39 -10.51
C TYR A 53 22.71 8.03 -11.19
N ARG A 54 23.18 6.99 -10.52
CA ARG A 54 22.94 5.59 -10.87
C ARG A 54 22.60 4.84 -9.58
N PRO A 55 21.38 4.31 -9.44
CA PRO A 55 21.03 3.49 -8.30
C PRO A 55 21.85 2.20 -8.31
N GLN A 56 22.11 1.68 -7.13
CA GLN A 56 22.70 0.36 -6.99
C GLN A 56 21.62 -0.71 -6.98
N PRO A 57 21.96 -1.99 -7.28
CA PRO A 57 21.02 -3.08 -7.11
C PRO A 57 20.49 -3.17 -5.68
N LEU A 58 19.28 -3.67 -5.53
CA LEU A 58 18.66 -3.83 -4.23
C LEU A 58 19.21 -5.05 -3.50
N LYS A 59 19.36 -4.98 -2.19
CA LYS A 59 19.73 -6.13 -1.37
C LYS A 59 18.47 -6.94 -1.03
N ARG A 60 18.38 -8.18 -1.51
CA ARG A 60 17.28 -9.09 -1.20
C ARG A 60 17.44 -9.66 0.20
N VAL A 61 16.37 -9.62 0.99
CA VAL A 61 16.26 -10.30 2.29
C VAL A 61 14.86 -10.91 2.41
N TYR A 62 14.74 -11.97 3.22
CA TYR A 62 13.49 -12.68 3.39
C TYR A 62 12.98 -12.56 4.82
N ILE A 63 11.72 -12.12 4.99
CA ILE A 63 11.08 -12.01 6.30
C ILE A 63 9.95 -13.04 6.39
N PRO A 64 9.88 -13.85 7.48
CA PRO A 64 8.82 -14.83 7.64
C PRO A 64 7.46 -14.14 7.79
N LYS A 65 6.47 -14.60 7.03
CA LYS A 65 5.06 -14.24 7.19
C LYS A 65 4.42 -15.08 8.29
N LYS A 66 3.27 -14.63 8.81
CA LYS A 66 2.51 -15.37 9.84
C LYS A 66 2.09 -16.80 9.41
N ASN A 67 1.94 -17.03 8.13
CA ASN A 67 1.59 -18.33 7.55
C ASN A 67 2.80 -19.23 7.23
N GLY A 68 3.99 -18.88 7.69
CA GLY A 68 5.23 -19.63 7.44
C GLY A 68 5.90 -19.36 6.08
N LYS A 69 5.21 -18.71 5.13
CA LYS A 69 5.82 -18.31 3.85
C LYS A 69 6.79 -17.14 4.07
N LEU A 70 7.77 -17.00 3.20
CA LEU A 70 8.72 -15.89 3.22
C LEU A 70 8.18 -14.71 2.40
N ARG A 71 8.40 -13.48 2.90
CA ARG A 71 8.19 -12.24 2.15
C ARG A 71 9.54 -11.72 1.69
N PRO A 72 9.80 -11.62 0.40
CA PRO A 72 11.00 -10.98 -0.09
C PRO A 72 10.92 -9.46 0.15
N LEU A 73 11.96 -8.89 0.72
CA LEU A 73 12.16 -7.44 0.78
C LEU A 73 13.40 -7.07 -0.02
N SER A 74 13.33 -5.95 -0.69
CA SER A 74 14.40 -5.40 -1.52
C SER A 74 14.85 -4.08 -0.93
N ILE A 75 16.05 -4.07 -0.32
CA ILE A 75 16.57 -2.96 0.46
C ILE A 75 17.48 -2.10 -0.42
N PRO A 76 17.11 -0.84 -0.75
CA PRO A 76 17.98 0.09 -1.46
C PRO A 76 19.13 0.58 -0.57
N THR A 77 20.20 1.11 -1.15
CA THR A 77 21.26 1.82 -0.43
C THR A 77 20.71 3.05 0.30
N MET A 78 21.46 3.59 1.25
CA MET A 78 21.04 4.83 1.93
C MET A 78 20.91 6.00 0.96
N THR A 79 21.80 6.08 -0.04
CA THR A 79 21.74 7.09 -1.09
C THR A 79 20.49 6.95 -1.94
N ASP A 80 20.13 5.73 -2.35
CA ASP A 80 18.93 5.49 -3.15
C ASP A 80 17.65 5.79 -2.37
N ARG A 81 17.58 5.40 -1.09
CA ARG A 81 16.45 5.77 -0.22
C ARG A 81 16.28 7.28 -0.08
N ALA A 82 17.39 8.01 0.08
CA ALA A 82 17.34 9.46 0.18
C ALA A 82 16.94 10.12 -1.15
N MET A 83 17.43 9.62 -2.29
CA MET A 83 16.98 10.07 -3.62
C MET A 83 15.49 9.77 -3.83
N GLN A 84 15.02 8.57 -3.51
CA GLN A 84 13.60 8.22 -3.57
C GLN A 84 12.75 9.13 -2.68
N THR A 85 13.21 9.41 -1.45
CA THR A 85 12.53 10.33 -0.52
C THR A 85 12.42 11.75 -1.10
N LEU A 86 13.47 12.21 -1.76
CA LEU A 86 13.51 13.55 -2.36
C LEU A 86 12.45 13.72 -3.47
N TYR A 87 12.31 12.71 -4.33
CA TYR A 87 11.27 12.69 -5.37
C TYR A 87 9.87 12.45 -4.79
N MET A 88 9.77 11.64 -3.74
CA MET A 88 8.52 11.38 -3.03
C MET A 88 7.92 12.67 -2.44
N PHE A 89 8.73 13.61 -1.93
CA PHE A 89 8.25 14.92 -1.47
C PHE A 89 7.54 15.71 -2.55
N ALA A 90 7.87 15.49 -3.82
CA ALA A 90 7.17 16.12 -4.94
C ALA A 90 5.92 15.35 -5.39
N LEU A 91 5.90 14.03 -5.21
CA LEU A 91 4.78 13.19 -5.61
C LEU A 91 3.67 13.12 -4.55
N GLU A 92 4.03 13.15 -3.25
CA GLU A 92 3.05 13.07 -2.16
C GLU A 92 1.91 14.11 -2.28
N PRO A 93 2.16 15.41 -2.57
CA PRO A 93 1.08 16.37 -2.77
C PRO A 93 0.15 16.03 -3.94
N LEU A 94 0.71 15.51 -5.03
CA LEU A 94 -0.09 15.08 -6.19
C LEU A 94 -0.93 13.84 -5.85
N ALA A 95 -0.31 12.84 -5.23
CA ALA A 95 -1.00 11.63 -4.79
C ALA A 95 -2.15 11.94 -3.82
N GLU A 96 -1.97 12.92 -2.89
CA GLU A 96 -3.04 13.33 -1.99
C GLU A 96 -4.15 14.12 -2.69
N THR A 97 -3.81 14.92 -3.71
CA THR A 97 -4.80 15.75 -4.42
C THR A 97 -5.66 14.93 -5.38
N TYR A 98 -5.05 13.96 -6.08
CA TYR A 98 -5.73 13.18 -7.12
C TYR A 98 -6.13 11.77 -6.67
N GLY A 99 -5.69 11.35 -5.49
CA GLY A 99 -5.99 10.03 -4.95
C GLY A 99 -7.46 9.86 -4.58
N ASP A 100 -7.91 8.62 -4.59
CA ASP A 100 -9.27 8.26 -4.18
C ASP A 100 -9.55 8.70 -2.73
N PRO A 101 -10.71 9.31 -2.44
CA PRO A 101 -11.02 9.87 -1.12
C PRO A 101 -11.03 8.80 -0.02
N ASN A 102 -11.49 7.58 -0.32
CA ASN A 102 -11.57 6.47 0.62
C ASN A 102 -10.39 5.50 0.52
N SER A 103 -9.21 6.01 0.13
CA SER A 103 -7.93 5.31 0.17
C SER A 103 -7.10 5.79 1.36
N TYR A 104 -6.64 4.87 2.22
CA TYR A 104 -6.05 5.19 3.53
C TYR A 104 -4.61 4.70 3.72
N GLY A 105 -4.24 3.55 3.15
CA GLY A 105 -2.93 2.94 3.36
C GLY A 105 -1.77 3.78 2.83
N PHE A 106 -0.70 3.89 3.60
CA PHE A 106 0.53 4.63 3.26
C PHE A 106 0.37 6.13 2.98
N ARG A 107 -0.76 6.72 3.32
CA ARG A 107 -1.03 8.14 3.14
C ARG A 107 -0.80 8.93 4.41
N ILE A 108 -0.29 10.16 4.27
CA ILE A 108 0.01 11.03 5.41
C ILE A 108 -1.28 11.44 6.12
N GLY A 109 -1.28 11.34 7.45
CA GLY A 109 -2.43 11.71 8.28
C GLY A 109 -3.59 10.73 8.23
N ARG A 110 -3.46 9.59 7.53
CA ARG A 110 -4.48 8.54 7.46
C ARG A 110 -4.00 7.25 8.15
N SER A 111 -4.91 6.55 8.76
CA SER A 111 -4.65 5.36 9.54
C SER A 111 -5.64 4.21 9.26
N THR A 112 -5.40 3.06 9.85
CA THR A 112 -6.37 1.95 9.83
C THR A 112 -7.67 2.31 10.57
N HIS A 113 -7.63 3.24 11.54
CA HIS A 113 -8.82 3.70 12.25
C HIS A 113 -9.75 4.45 11.31
N ASP A 114 -9.23 5.33 10.46
CA ASP A 114 -10.03 6.12 9.51
C ASP A 114 -10.72 5.20 8.49
N ALA A 115 -10.02 4.18 7.99
CA ALA A 115 -10.62 3.18 7.10
C ALA A 115 -11.74 2.39 7.78
N ILE A 116 -11.56 2.02 9.05
CA ILE A 116 -12.57 1.29 9.83
C ILE A 116 -13.77 2.21 10.18
N GLU A 117 -13.52 3.48 10.46
CA GLU A 117 -14.58 4.47 10.69
C GLU A 117 -15.42 4.69 9.42
N GLN A 118 -14.78 4.71 8.24
CA GLN A 118 -15.50 4.74 6.98
C GLN A 118 -16.36 3.48 6.80
N CYS A 119 -15.83 2.30 7.07
CA CYS A 119 -16.65 1.07 7.05
C CYS A 119 -17.85 1.16 8.01
N PHE A 120 -17.66 1.72 9.20
CA PHE A 120 -18.76 1.94 10.14
C PHE A 120 -19.79 2.91 9.54
N THR A 121 -19.36 4.02 8.97
CA THR A 121 -20.23 5.00 8.34
C THR A 121 -21.08 4.39 7.22
N ASP A 122 -20.48 3.55 6.40
CA ASP A 122 -21.14 2.93 5.25
C ASP A 122 -22.13 1.82 5.65
N LEU A 123 -21.85 1.11 6.75
CA LEU A 123 -22.56 -0.13 7.09
C LEU A 123 -23.49 -0.06 8.31
N ASN A 124 -23.46 1.00 9.15
CA ASN A 124 -24.17 1.03 10.42
C ASN A 124 -25.67 1.26 10.33
N LYS A 125 -26.19 1.78 9.21
CA LYS A 125 -27.62 2.13 9.07
C LYS A 125 -28.48 0.92 8.70
N GLY A 126 -29.77 0.96 9.05
CA GLY A 126 -30.70 -0.14 8.74
C GLY A 126 -30.89 -0.39 7.23
N LYS A 127 -30.74 0.65 6.40
CA LYS A 127 -30.81 0.54 4.92
C LYS A 127 -29.45 0.47 4.24
N SER A 128 -28.34 0.31 4.99
CA SER A 128 -27.00 0.19 4.41
C SER A 128 -26.85 -1.11 3.60
N PRO A 129 -25.82 -1.19 2.75
CA PRO A 129 -25.55 -2.42 1.99
C PRO A 129 -25.36 -3.63 2.91
N GLU A 130 -25.72 -4.79 2.40
CA GLU A 130 -25.62 -6.07 3.13
C GLU A 130 -24.58 -7.00 2.53
N TRP A 131 -24.12 -6.72 1.32
CA TRP A 131 -23.11 -7.52 0.63
C TRP A 131 -21.80 -6.78 0.48
N ILE A 132 -20.72 -7.48 0.76
CA ILE A 132 -19.37 -6.95 0.76
C ILE A 132 -18.48 -7.83 -0.12
N LEU A 133 -17.82 -7.22 -1.10
CA LEU A 133 -16.72 -7.80 -1.84
C LEU A 133 -15.42 -7.44 -1.10
N GLU A 134 -14.73 -8.44 -0.57
CA GLU A 134 -13.37 -8.34 -0.06
C GLU A 134 -12.41 -8.59 -1.22
N GLY A 135 -11.51 -7.66 -1.51
CA GLY A 135 -10.54 -7.78 -2.61
C GLY A 135 -9.10 -7.72 -2.11
N ASP A 136 -8.26 -8.63 -2.59
CA ASP A 136 -6.81 -8.68 -2.37
C ASP A 136 -6.10 -8.76 -3.72
N ILE A 137 -5.04 -7.97 -3.90
CA ILE A 137 -4.27 -7.94 -5.14
C ILE A 137 -3.10 -8.91 -5.02
N LYS A 138 -3.00 -9.84 -5.97
CA LYS A 138 -1.93 -10.84 -5.98
C LYS A 138 -0.57 -10.18 -6.21
N GLY A 139 0.28 -10.21 -5.17
CA GLY A 139 1.65 -9.70 -5.28
C GLY A 139 1.73 -8.25 -5.80
N CYS A 140 0.88 -7.36 -5.31
CA CYS A 140 0.70 -6.01 -5.84
C CYS A 140 2.02 -5.29 -6.16
N PHE A 141 2.97 -5.26 -5.21
CA PHE A 141 4.27 -4.62 -5.43
C PHE A 141 5.15 -5.33 -6.47
N ASP A 142 4.93 -6.62 -6.68
CA ASP A 142 5.80 -7.46 -7.51
C ASP A 142 5.40 -7.44 -9.00
N HIS A 143 4.15 -7.02 -9.32
CA HIS A 143 3.58 -7.16 -10.67
C HIS A 143 3.14 -5.84 -11.32
N ILE A 144 3.29 -4.68 -10.68
CA ILE A 144 2.95 -3.40 -11.32
C ILE A 144 3.74 -3.24 -12.63
N SER A 145 3.05 -2.98 -13.74
CA SER A 145 3.67 -2.75 -15.04
C SER A 145 4.64 -1.56 -15.00
N HIS A 146 5.90 -1.79 -15.41
CA HIS A 146 6.88 -0.72 -15.57
C HIS A 146 6.46 0.27 -16.66
N GLU A 147 5.87 -0.21 -17.75
CA GLU A 147 5.36 0.61 -18.85
C GLU A 147 4.28 1.56 -18.33
N TRP A 148 3.29 1.03 -17.63
CA TRP A 148 2.24 1.85 -17.03
C TRP A 148 2.81 2.91 -16.07
N LEU A 149 3.76 2.55 -15.21
CA LEU A 149 4.41 3.50 -14.30
C LEU A 149 5.14 4.61 -15.05
N MET A 150 5.86 4.26 -16.13
CA MET A 150 6.62 5.24 -16.94
C MET A 150 5.71 6.23 -17.67
N GLU A 151 4.51 5.82 -18.04
CA GLU A 151 3.55 6.65 -18.77
C GLU A 151 2.70 7.51 -17.83
N ASN A 152 2.34 6.99 -16.65
CA ASN A 152 1.32 7.58 -15.80
C ASN A 152 1.86 8.29 -14.56
N ILE A 153 3.09 8.01 -14.09
CA ILE A 153 3.62 8.68 -12.92
C ILE A 153 4.29 10.00 -13.32
N PRO A 154 3.83 11.16 -12.80
CA PRO A 154 4.32 12.48 -13.20
C PRO A 154 5.67 12.81 -12.52
N MET A 155 6.73 12.07 -12.86
CA MET A 155 8.08 12.31 -12.35
C MET A 155 9.13 12.19 -13.45
N ASP A 156 10.40 12.50 -13.10
CA ASP A 156 11.56 12.29 -13.98
C ASP A 156 11.64 10.82 -14.42
N THR A 157 11.23 10.56 -15.65
CA THR A 157 11.14 9.21 -16.22
C THR A 157 12.50 8.51 -16.29
N GLN A 158 13.60 9.24 -16.49
CA GLN A 158 14.95 8.65 -16.50
C GLN A 158 15.33 8.14 -15.11
N VAL A 159 14.94 8.85 -14.05
CA VAL A 159 15.20 8.43 -12.66
C VAL A 159 14.30 7.26 -12.29
N LEU A 160 13.02 7.34 -12.64
CA LEU A 160 12.06 6.25 -12.41
C LEU A 160 12.53 4.96 -13.09
N GLN A 161 12.85 5.02 -14.37
CA GLN A 161 13.35 3.87 -15.13
C GLN A 161 14.59 3.22 -14.49
N LYS A 162 15.53 4.04 -14.01
CA LYS A 162 16.72 3.52 -13.32
C LYS A 162 16.36 2.77 -12.05
N TRP A 163 15.40 3.24 -11.26
CA TRP A 163 14.96 2.53 -10.05
C TRP A 163 14.23 1.23 -10.38
N LEU A 164 13.37 1.25 -11.37
CA LEU A 164 12.61 0.07 -11.79
C LEU A 164 13.53 -1.03 -12.36
N LYS A 165 14.61 -0.64 -13.05
CA LYS A 165 15.55 -1.55 -13.72
C LYS A 165 16.86 -1.80 -12.97
N CYS A 166 17.01 -1.35 -11.72
CA CYS A 166 18.28 -1.51 -10.99
C CYS A 166 18.61 -2.95 -10.60
N GLY A 167 17.65 -3.87 -10.66
CA GLY A 167 17.82 -5.25 -10.27
C GLY A 167 17.96 -5.46 -8.76
N PHE A 168 18.15 -6.69 -8.35
CA PHE A 168 18.43 -7.04 -6.95
C PHE A 168 19.50 -8.12 -6.84
N VAL A 169 20.22 -8.08 -5.74
CA VAL A 169 21.23 -9.10 -5.40
C VAL A 169 20.63 -10.06 -4.38
N ASP A 170 20.61 -11.34 -4.74
CA ASP A 170 20.22 -12.45 -3.89
C ASP A 170 21.34 -13.52 -3.91
N MET A 171 21.75 -14.03 -2.75
CA MET A 171 22.84 -15.01 -2.63
C MET A 171 24.10 -14.64 -3.45
N LYS A 172 24.46 -13.35 -3.49
CA LYS A 172 25.59 -12.77 -4.24
C LYS A 172 25.43 -12.79 -5.78
N GLN A 173 24.25 -13.12 -6.30
CA GLN A 173 23.94 -13.05 -7.74
C GLN A 173 23.03 -11.88 -8.02
N LEU A 174 23.23 -11.22 -9.17
CA LEU A 174 22.40 -10.12 -9.64
C LEU A 174 21.26 -10.66 -10.51
N PHE A 175 20.04 -10.28 -10.17
CA PHE A 175 18.83 -10.61 -10.93
C PHE A 175 18.21 -9.33 -11.50
N PRO A 176 17.72 -9.33 -12.73
CA PRO A 176 16.98 -8.20 -13.30
C PRO A 176 15.61 -8.03 -12.62
N THR A 177 15.04 -6.83 -12.76
CA THR A 177 13.64 -6.55 -12.44
C THR A 177 12.93 -6.15 -13.73
N GLU A 178 11.90 -6.89 -14.12
CA GLU A 178 11.13 -6.68 -15.36
C GLU A 178 9.78 -6.03 -15.09
N GLU A 179 9.24 -6.24 -13.89
CA GLU A 179 7.98 -5.70 -13.41
C GLU A 179 8.06 -5.35 -11.91
N GLY A 180 7.05 -4.68 -11.42
CA GLY A 180 6.90 -4.36 -10.01
C GLY A 180 7.72 -3.18 -9.51
N THR A 181 7.48 -2.85 -8.25
CA THR A 181 8.26 -1.88 -7.48
C THR A 181 8.87 -2.55 -6.26
N PRO A 182 10.10 -2.19 -5.85
CA PRO A 182 10.78 -2.92 -4.79
C PRO A 182 10.03 -2.84 -3.45
N GLN A 183 9.62 -3.99 -2.89
CA GLN A 183 9.11 -4.05 -1.51
C GLN A 183 10.23 -3.66 -0.54
N GLY A 184 10.17 -2.42 -0.01
CA GLY A 184 11.19 -1.82 0.87
C GLY A 184 11.83 -0.57 0.30
N GLY A 185 11.52 -0.19 -0.93
CA GLY A 185 11.84 1.14 -1.47
C GLY A 185 11.01 2.22 -0.77
N THR A 186 11.59 3.37 -0.51
CA THR A 186 10.92 4.49 0.19
C THR A 186 9.76 5.06 -0.62
N ILE A 187 9.88 5.12 -1.94
CA ILE A 187 8.88 5.67 -2.86
C ILE A 187 7.81 4.64 -3.29
N SER A 188 8.10 3.33 -3.17
CA SER A 188 7.23 2.27 -3.68
C SER A 188 5.79 2.30 -3.16
N PRO A 189 5.52 2.64 -1.87
CA PRO A 189 4.15 2.79 -1.40
C PRO A 189 3.38 3.92 -2.10
N THR A 190 4.05 5.04 -2.40
CA THR A 190 3.44 6.15 -3.13
C THR A 190 3.15 5.77 -4.58
N LEU A 191 4.09 5.10 -5.25
CA LEU A 191 3.89 4.59 -6.61
C LEU A 191 2.72 3.60 -6.67
N MET A 192 2.66 2.65 -5.73
CA MET A 192 1.57 1.68 -5.64
C MET A 192 0.21 2.39 -5.41
N ASN A 193 0.13 3.37 -4.51
CA ASN A 193 -1.10 4.13 -4.31
C ASN A 193 -1.53 4.86 -5.60
N MET A 194 -0.61 5.55 -6.27
CA MET A 194 -0.91 6.24 -7.53
C MET A 194 -1.33 5.26 -8.64
N THR A 195 -0.81 4.03 -8.63
CA THR A 195 -1.25 2.97 -9.55
C THR A 195 -2.69 2.55 -9.29
N LEU A 196 -3.10 2.47 -8.03
CA LEU A 196 -4.43 2.01 -7.63
C LEU A 196 -5.46 3.13 -7.50
N ASP A 197 -5.02 4.39 -7.46
CA ASP A 197 -5.92 5.56 -7.39
C ASP A 197 -6.68 5.72 -8.71
N GLY A 198 -7.92 6.16 -8.60
CA GLY A 198 -8.88 6.27 -9.68
C GLY A 198 -9.85 5.08 -9.78
N LEU A 199 -9.61 3.99 -9.05
CA LEU A 199 -10.53 2.83 -9.04
C LEU A 199 -11.89 3.21 -8.44
N GLU A 200 -11.93 3.91 -7.31
CA GLU A 200 -13.17 4.38 -6.70
C GLU A 200 -13.93 5.31 -7.65
N ARG A 201 -13.22 6.23 -8.29
CA ARG A 201 -13.82 7.14 -9.28
C ARG A 201 -14.39 6.38 -10.47
N LEU A 202 -13.63 5.46 -11.05
CA LEU A 202 -14.08 4.64 -12.18
C LEU A 202 -15.35 3.82 -11.84
N LEU A 203 -15.38 3.21 -10.66
CA LEU A 203 -16.55 2.48 -10.19
C LEU A 203 -17.76 3.40 -10.07
N LYS A 204 -17.62 4.60 -9.51
CA LYS A 204 -18.70 5.59 -9.38
C LYS A 204 -19.18 6.14 -10.72
N GLU A 205 -18.30 6.29 -11.69
CA GLU A 205 -18.62 6.74 -13.05
C GLU A 205 -19.38 5.66 -13.84
N ARG A 206 -18.93 4.41 -13.79
CA ARG A 206 -19.58 3.31 -14.52
C ARG A 206 -20.83 2.77 -13.82
N LEU A 207 -20.90 2.88 -12.50
CA LEU A 207 -22.00 2.35 -11.67
C LEU A 207 -22.58 3.48 -10.79
N PRO A 208 -23.34 4.42 -11.38
CA PRO A 208 -23.91 5.54 -10.64
C PRO A 208 -24.85 5.05 -9.53
N THR A 209 -24.71 5.64 -8.33
CA THR A 209 -25.42 5.25 -7.10
C THR A 209 -26.94 5.20 -7.27
N LYS A 210 -27.50 6.05 -8.15
CA LYS A 210 -28.92 6.09 -8.48
C LYS A 210 -29.10 5.76 -9.95
N GLN A 211 -29.93 4.78 -10.22
CA GLN A 211 -30.38 4.46 -11.57
C GLN A 211 -31.91 4.56 -11.62
N TYR A 212 -32.44 5.10 -12.69
CA TYR A 212 -33.88 5.15 -12.91
C TYR A 212 -34.26 4.11 -13.96
N PHE A 213 -34.96 3.07 -13.52
CA PHE A 213 -35.36 1.97 -14.39
C PHE A 213 -36.81 1.55 -14.09
N ASN A 214 -37.62 1.34 -15.13
CA ASN A 214 -39.01 0.92 -15.02
C ASN A 214 -39.87 1.77 -14.07
N GLY A 215 -39.69 3.11 -14.10
CA GLY A 215 -40.49 4.05 -13.28
C GLY A 215 -40.08 4.08 -11.80
N LYS A 216 -39.00 3.38 -11.40
CA LYS A 216 -38.50 3.33 -10.01
C LYS A 216 -37.03 3.76 -9.91
N THR A 217 -36.71 4.44 -8.83
CA THR A 217 -35.30 4.74 -8.49
C THR A 217 -34.67 3.52 -7.81
N HIS A 218 -33.61 3.03 -8.38
CA HIS A 218 -32.79 1.94 -7.87
C HIS A 218 -31.51 2.49 -7.25
N PHE A 219 -31.04 1.90 -6.15
CA PHE A 219 -29.80 2.30 -5.46
C PHE A 219 -28.90 1.09 -5.36
N ASN A 220 -27.75 1.12 -6.02
CA ASN A 220 -26.78 0.02 -6.01
C ASN A 220 -26.02 -0.12 -4.67
N LYS A 221 -26.15 0.86 -3.75
CA LYS A 221 -25.54 0.88 -2.42
C LYS A 221 -24.03 0.64 -2.44
N MET A 222 -23.36 1.02 -3.52
CA MET A 222 -21.92 0.84 -3.68
C MET A 222 -21.16 1.88 -2.87
N ASN A 223 -20.25 1.41 -2.00
CA ASN A 223 -19.20 2.19 -1.37
C ASN A 223 -17.87 1.47 -1.58
N PHE A 224 -16.77 2.21 -1.50
CA PHE A 224 -15.42 1.70 -1.70
C PHE A 224 -14.53 2.15 -0.54
N VAL A 225 -13.76 1.25 0.05
CA VAL A 225 -12.77 1.55 1.09
C VAL A 225 -11.50 0.75 0.79
N ARG A 226 -10.36 1.43 0.66
CA ARG A 226 -9.08 0.81 0.35
C ARG A 226 -8.02 1.15 1.39
N TYR A 227 -7.24 0.16 1.77
CA TYR A 227 -6.04 0.32 2.58
C TYR A 227 -4.86 -0.40 1.91
N ALA A 228 -4.03 0.34 1.20
CA ALA A 228 -2.96 -0.21 0.36
C ALA A 228 -3.52 -1.15 -0.73
N ASP A 229 -3.14 -2.42 -0.70
CA ASP A 229 -3.58 -3.50 -1.60
C ASP A 229 -4.85 -4.22 -1.13
N ASP A 230 -5.26 -4.04 0.13
CA ASP A 230 -6.52 -4.56 0.66
C ASP A 230 -7.67 -3.57 0.42
N PHE A 231 -8.81 -4.01 -0.12
CA PHE A 231 -9.98 -3.15 -0.30
C PHE A 231 -11.29 -3.90 -0.11
N ILE A 232 -12.34 -3.15 0.16
CA ILE A 232 -13.71 -3.65 0.16
C ILE A 232 -14.58 -2.79 -0.76
N VAL A 233 -15.56 -3.45 -1.39
CA VAL A 233 -16.64 -2.80 -2.13
C VAL A 233 -17.96 -3.32 -1.59
N THR A 234 -18.87 -2.42 -1.24
CA THR A 234 -20.22 -2.82 -0.82
C THR A 234 -21.18 -2.80 -2.01
N GLY A 235 -22.26 -3.54 -1.91
CA GLY A 235 -23.30 -3.56 -2.96
C GLY A 235 -24.65 -4.01 -2.42
N GLU A 236 -25.66 -3.87 -3.26
CA GLU A 236 -27.04 -4.22 -2.95
C GLU A 236 -27.29 -5.73 -2.99
N SER A 237 -26.55 -6.46 -3.85
CA SER A 237 -26.67 -7.90 -4.02
C SER A 237 -25.31 -8.56 -4.38
N PRO A 238 -25.18 -9.88 -4.20
CA PRO A 238 -23.98 -10.59 -4.61
C PRO A 238 -23.82 -10.66 -6.14
N GLU A 239 -24.92 -10.69 -6.90
CA GLU A 239 -24.93 -10.63 -8.35
C GLU A 239 -24.36 -9.31 -8.85
N PHE A 240 -24.83 -8.16 -8.30
CA PHE A 240 -24.30 -6.86 -8.62
C PHE A 240 -22.78 -6.80 -8.42
N LEU A 241 -22.29 -7.31 -7.30
CA LEU A 241 -20.85 -7.34 -7.02
C LEU A 241 -20.08 -8.24 -7.97
N ARG A 242 -20.67 -9.38 -8.36
CA ARG A 242 -20.01 -10.37 -9.21
C ARG A 242 -20.04 -10.00 -10.69
N GLU A 243 -21.18 -9.50 -11.17
CA GLU A 243 -21.43 -9.34 -12.60
C GLU A 243 -21.14 -7.92 -13.10
N GLU A 244 -21.25 -6.91 -12.23
CA GLU A 244 -21.01 -5.51 -12.60
C GLU A 244 -19.71 -4.96 -12.00
N VAL A 245 -19.47 -5.15 -10.69
CA VAL A 245 -18.33 -4.54 -10.00
C VAL A 245 -17.02 -5.27 -10.32
N LEU A 246 -16.97 -6.60 -10.17
CA LEU A 246 -15.74 -7.38 -10.37
C LEU A 246 -15.15 -7.26 -11.79
N PRO A 247 -15.92 -7.26 -12.88
CA PRO A 247 -15.35 -7.05 -14.21
C PRO A 247 -14.64 -5.73 -14.38
N ILE A 248 -15.19 -4.63 -13.83
CA ILE A 248 -14.58 -3.29 -13.88
C ILE A 248 -13.25 -3.29 -13.11
N ILE A 249 -13.23 -3.91 -11.92
CA ILE A 249 -12.01 -4.00 -11.13
C ILE A 249 -10.95 -4.81 -11.87
N ARG A 250 -11.31 -5.95 -12.48
CA ARG A 250 -10.39 -6.79 -13.25
C ARG A 250 -9.81 -6.05 -14.46
N GLU A 251 -10.63 -5.32 -15.19
CA GLU A 251 -10.19 -4.48 -16.31
C GLU A 251 -9.19 -3.41 -15.84
N PHE A 252 -9.53 -2.67 -14.79
CA PHE A 252 -8.67 -1.66 -14.19
C PHE A 252 -7.32 -2.23 -13.72
N MET A 253 -7.32 -3.41 -13.10
CA MET A 253 -6.11 -4.08 -12.65
C MET A 253 -5.25 -4.57 -13.82
N ALA A 254 -5.88 -5.16 -14.84
CA ALA A 254 -5.18 -5.72 -16.00
C ALA A 254 -4.38 -4.65 -16.77
N GLU A 255 -4.93 -3.44 -16.95
CA GLU A 255 -4.22 -2.30 -17.56
C GLU A 255 -2.93 -1.95 -16.84
N ARG A 256 -2.83 -2.26 -15.55
CA ARG A 256 -1.71 -1.95 -14.65
C ARG A 256 -0.78 -3.14 -14.42
N GLY A 257 -1.01 -4.26 -15.14
CA GLY A 257 -0.26 -5.52 -14.97
C GLY A 257 -0.65 -6.28 -13.69
N LEU A 258 -1.76 -5.90 -13.04
CA LEU A 258 -2.19 -6.47 -11.77
C LEU A 258 -3.33 -7.49 -11.94
N GLN A 259 -3.45 -8.37 -10.97
CA GLN A 259 -4.51 -9.37 -10.90
C GLN A 259 -5.06 -9.50 -9.49
N LEU A 260 -6.36 -9.77 -9.36
CA LEU A 260 -6.95 -10.14 -8.09
C LEU A 260 -6.50 -11.54 -7.64
N SER A 261 -6.38 -11.73 -6.34
CA SER A 261 -6.19 -13.05 -5.74
C SER A 261 -7.53 -13.76 -5.67
N GLU A 262 -7.78 -14.71 -6.57
CA GLU A 262 -9.06 -15.47 -6.61
C GLU A 262 -9.36 -16.17 -5.28
N GLU A 263 -8.33 -16.65 -4.56
CA GLU A 263 -8.49 -17.32 -3.26
C GLU A 263 -8.95 -16.39 -2.15
N LYS A 264 -8.69 -15.08 -2.28
CA LYS A 264 -8.95 -14.07 -1.24
C LYS A 264 -9.99 -13.04 -1.67
N THR A 265 -10.46 -13.11 -2.91
CA THR A 265 -11.53 -12.25 -3.39
C THR A 265 -12.85 -12.94 -3.12
N VAL A 266 -13.56 -12.49 -2.10
CA VAL A 266 -14.75 -13.16 -1.57
C VAL A 266 -15.91 -12.18 -1.47
N ILE A 267 -17.12 -12.65 -1.74
CA ILE A 267 -18.36 -11.89 -1.51
C ILE A 267 -19.03 -12.48 -0.27
N THR A 268 -19.22 -11.64 0.75
CA THR A 268 -19.69 -12.02 2.09
C THR A 268 -20.93 -11.22 2.45
N HIS A 269 -21.93 -11.85 3.09
CA HIS A 269 -23.06 -11.16 3.69
C HIS A 269 -22.65 -10.54 5.05
N ILE A 270 -23.11 -9.32 5.34
CA ILE A 270 -22.72 -8.59 6.56
C ILE A 270 -23.09 -9.32 7.87
N GLU A 271 -24.12 -10.19 7.83
CA GLU A 271 -24.50 -11.02 8.99
C GLU A 271 -23.55 -12.19 9.23
N ASP A 272 -22.84 -12.67 8.20
CA ASP A 272 -21.75 -13.63 8.36
C ASP A 272 -20.48 -12.93 8.89
N GLY A 273 -20.30 -11.68 8.51
CA GLY A 273 -19.20 -10.81 8.89
C GLY A 273 -17.92 -11.08 8.12
N PHE A 274 -17.08 -10.08 8.05
CA PHE A 274 -15.79 -10.14 7.34
C PHE A 274 -14.67 -9.55 8.19
N ASP A 275 -13.42 -9.91 7.85
CA ASP A 275 -12.22 -9.42 8.56
C ASP A 275 -11.51 -8.38 7.69
N PHE A 276 -11.43 -7.14 8.16
CA PHE A 276 -10.70 -6.06 7.49
C PHE A 276 -9.75 -5.35 8.45
N LEU A 277 -8.48 -5.19 8.07
CA LEU A 277 -7.43 -4.52 8.85
C LEU A 277 -7.30 -5.02 10.30
N GLY A 278 -7.48 -6.32 10.49
CA GLY A 278 -7.40 -6.97 11.81
C GLY A 278 -8.61 -6.77 12.69
N LYS A 279 -9.72 -6.28 12.15
CA LYS A 279 -11.03 -6.18 12.79
C LYS A 279 -12.01 -7.10 12.11
N ASN A 280 -12.93 -7.69 12.88
CA ASN A 280 -14.11 -8.36 12.37
C ASN A 280 -15.29 -7.39 12.41
N ILE A 281 -15.91 -7.18 11.25
CA ILE A 281 -17.03 -6.26 11.03
C ILE A 281 -18.25 -7.12 10.72
N ARG A 282 -19.31 -7.03 11.55
CA ARG A 282 -20.47 -7.89 11.43
C ARG A 282 -21.74 -7.22 11.97
N LYS A 283 -22.89 -7.46 11.33
CA LYS A 283 -24.20 -7.13 11.90
C LYS A 283 -24.77 -8.28 12.70
N TYR A 284 -25.37 -7.95 13.83
CA TYR A 284 -26.11 -8.85 14.71
C TYR A 284 -27.48 -8.23 14.96
N ASN A 285 -28.55 -8.85 14.47
CA ASN A 285 -29.90 -8.31 14.60
C ASN A 285 -30.01 -6.84 14.21
N GLY A 286 -29.42 -6.48 13.04
CA GLY A 286 -29.41 -5.12 12.50
C GLY A 286 -28.41 -4.14 13.13
N LYS A 287 -27.70 -4.51 14.21
CA LYS A 287 -26.67 -3.67 14.86
C LYS A 287 -25.29 -4.05 14.38
N LEU A 288 -24.53 -3.09 13.83
CA LEU A 288 -23.15 -3.27 13.43
C LEU A 288 -22.23 -3.31 14.65
N LEU A 289 -21.41 -4.35 14.74
CA LEU A 289 -20.36 -4.49 15.74
C LEU A 289 -19.01 -4.63 15.05
N ILE A 290 -18.01 -3.92 15.56
CA ILE A 290 -16.60 -3.99 15.12
C ILE A 290 -15.77 -4.48 16.30
N LYS A 291 -15.15 -5.64 16.15
CA LYS A 291 -14.35 -6.31 17.17
C LYS A 291 -12.95 -6.61 16.61
N PRO A 292 -11.92 -6.83 17.45
CA PRO A 292 -10.68 -7.44 16.97
C PRO A 292 -10.97 -8.79 16.30
N SER A 293 -10.34 -9.07 15.16
CA SER A 293 -10.49 -10.36 14.47
C SER A 293 -9.94 -11.50 15.34
N LYS A 294 -10.45 -12.73 15.15
CA LYS A 294 -9.95 -13.93 15.85
C LYS A 294 -8.43 -14.08 15.70
N GLN A 295 -7.91 -13.80 14.49
CA GLN A 295 -6.48 -13.86 14.22
C GLN A 295 -5.70 -12.80 14.99
N SER A 296 -6.22 -11.56 15.10
CA SER A 296 -5.59 -10.49 15.89
C SER A 296 -5.51 -10.83 17.37
N VAL A 297 -6.60 -11.36 17.95
CA VAL A 297 -6.65 -11.83 19.35
C VAL A 297 -5.65 -12.97 19.58
N SER A 298 -5.67 -14.00 18.72
CA SER A 298 -4.75 -15.14 18.83
C SER A 298 -3.29 -14.71 18.74
N SER A 299 -2.97 -13.80 17.80
CA SER A 299 -1.61 -13.26 17.63
C SER A 299 -1.14 -12.48 18.86
N LEU A 300 -2.02 -11.67 19.46
CA LEU A 300 -1.73 -10.94 20.70
C LEU A 300 -1.46 -11.91 21.87
N LEU A 301 -2.36 -12.87 22.08
CA LEU A 301 -2.21 -13.86 23.14
C LEU A 301 -0.93 -14.68 22.99
N LYS A 302 -0.58 -15.08 21.76
CA LYS A 302 0.69 -15.78 21.48
C LYS A 302 1.89 -14.91 21.87
N LYS A 303 1.92 -13.65 21.46
CA LYS A 303 3.00 -12.71 21.79
C LYS A 303 3.12 -12.47 23.30
N VAL A 304 1.99 -12.29 24.01
CA VAL A 304 1.99 -12.16 25.48
C VAL A 304 2.56 -13.41 26.14
N ARG A 305 2.13 -14.61 25.70
CA ARG A 305 2.66 -15.89 26.24
C ARG A 305 4.18 -16.03 25.99
N GLU A 306 4.67 -15.64 24.83
CA GLU A 306 6.10 -15.65 24.52
C GLU A 306 6.88 -14.72 25.45
N ILE A 307 6.40 -13.48 25.66
CA ILE A 307 7.04 -12.51 26.56
C ILE A 307 7.05 -13.04 28.00
N VAL A 308 5.92 -13.54 28.51
CA VAL A 308 5.84 -14.11 29.86
C VAL A 308 6.76 -15.30 30.02
N LYS A 309 6.81 -16.21 29.03
CA LYS A 309 7.69 -17.37 29.07
C LYS A 309 9.18 -16.99 29.06
N SER A 310 9.57 -16.00 28.26
CA SER A 310 10.98 -15.56 28.14
C SER A 310 11.46 -14.77 29.38
N ASN A 311 10.56 -14.26 30.20
CA ASN A 311 10.87 -13.45 31.39
C ASN A 311 10.48 -14.12 32.72
N LYS A 312 10.39 -15.46 32.79
CA LYS A 312 9.99 -16.18 33.98
C LYS A 312 10.88 -15.94 35.22
N SER A 313 12.15 -15.57 35.01
CA SER A 313 13.13 -15.28 36.05
C SER A 313 13.40 -13.79 36.23
N ALA A 314 12.65 -12.90 35.61
CA ALA A 314 12.80 -11.47 35.79
C ALA A 314 12.39 -11.12 37.24
N LYS A 315 13.32 -10.55 38.04
CA LYS A 315 13.02 -9.98 39.34
C LYS A 315 12.12 -8.75 39.13
N GLN A 316 11.18 -8.55 40.06
CA GLN A 316 10.38 -7.32 40.15
C GLN A 316 11.25 -6.09 40.32
#